data_71289ac5d5e7761bdcc5133e54cad2bc
#
_entry.id   71289ac5d5e7761bdcc5133e54cad2bc
#
_cell.length_a   1.000
_cell.length_b   1.000
_cell.length_c   1.000
_cell.angle_alpha   90.00
_cell.angle_beta   90.00
_cell.angle_gamma   90.00
#
_symmetry.space_group_name_H-M   'P 1'
#
loop_
_entity.id
_entity.type
_entity.pdbx_description
1 polymer ?
#
loop_
_entity_poly.entity_id
_entity_poly.type
_entity_poly.pdbx_seq_one_letter_code
_entity_poly.pdbx_strand_id
1 'polypeptide(L)'
;MSPASSGQPRPAVAYALWLDSLTRAGWDAGPTAEHVPVADALGRVSADPIVARWPSPRSDCSAMDGIAVLADRLARPGHGQGPGADTGDALRLPAGTFAWIDTGDPMPDDADTVVMREWVLQQEDGGVIIVPGGLAADATAVTAVGDDVGGSRDAPGPGGQAVTVPRGKNVRREGEDFGTGEVLVPAGRRLRPGDLAAAAAGGQSALRVARQPVVAIIPTGDEIRPRGSRTRPGEILDTNSLMLAARCRQLSAVPLLSEIQPDDPDALAAEVRRCAPVADLVLVIAGSSRGRGDHAAAVLAQVGGVAVTGVAVRPGHPALLGHAKHPGQAARPATIGRAGIAPVIGLPGYPLATTVIFELFAAPLLAALQGVRPAVRPAHLATLDRDWSSPPGIEDWVLVTLAPAAASPATPALPVATPTRRGAGSISQLARADAWWPIPPDRTAFTAGEVIELLAIPNDPC
;
A
#
# COMPACT_ATOMS: atom_id res chain seq x y z
N MET A 1 40.58 13.86 -6.97
CA MET A 1 39.62 13.93 -5.86
C MET A 1 39.37 15.40 -5.53
N SER A 2 38.29 15.98 -6.05
CA SER A 2 37.91 17.34 -5.62
C SER A 2 37.26 17.26 -4.23
N PRO A 3 37.61 18.14 -3.29
CA PRO A 3 36.93 18.23 -2.01
C PRO A 3 35.44 18.54 -2.27
N ALA A 4 34.57 17.88 -1.54
CA ALA A 4 33.14 18.16 -1.55
C ALA A 4 32.97 19.67 -1.28
N SER A 5 32.36 20.39 -2.21
CA SER A 5 32.13 21.81 -2.10
C SER A 5 31.21 22.05 -0.90
N SER A 6 31.71 22.77 0.10
CA SER A 6 31.05 23.18 1.34
C SER A 6 29.85 24.13 1.16
N GLY A 7 29.12 24.02 0.03
CA GLY A 7 28.04 24.92 -0.34
C GLY A 7 26.77 24.24 -0.88
N GLN A 8 26.77 22.92 -1.11
CA GLN A 8 25.55 22.26 -1.62
C GLN A 8 24.58 21.95 -0.47
N PRO A 9 23.25 22.15 -0.66
CA PRO A 9 22.27 21.87 0.37
C PRO A 9 22.10 20.35 0.61
N ARG A 10 21.86 19.97 1.87
CA ARG A 10 21.43 18.58 2.21
C ARG A 10 20.09 18.28 1.55
N PRO A 11 19.75 16.99 1.28
CA PRO A 11 18.53 16.62 0.57
C PRO A 11 17.25 17.26 1.11
N ALA A 12 17.03 17.25 2.42
CA ALA A 12 15.84 17.87 3.03
C ALA A 12 15.76 19.38 2.80
N VAL A 13 16.90 20.08 2.88
CA VAL A 13 16.98 21.54 2.60
C VAL A 13 16.78 21.80 1.11
N ALA A 14 17.36 20.99 0.22
CA ALA A 14 17.19 21.10 -1.21
C ALA A 14 15.72 20.92 -1.62
N TYR A 15 15.04 19.94 -1.01
CA TYR A 15 13.59 19.70 -1.25
C TYR A 15 12.76 20.90 -0.80
N ALA A 16 13.02 21.45 0.38
CA ALA A 16 12.29 22.62 0.88
C ALA A 16 12.52 23.88 0.01
N LEU A 17 13.76 24.13 -0.42
CA LEU A 17 14.08 25.22 -1.35
C LEU A 17 13.38 25.07 -2.70
N TRP A 18 13.30 23.85 -3.21
CA TRP A 18 12.59 23.55 -4.45
C TRP A 18 11.10 23.80 -4.32
N LEU A 19 10.45 23.26 -3.29
CA LEU A 19 9.01 23.49 -3.05
C LEU A 19 8.69 24.98 -2.87
N ASP A 20 9.51 25.72 -2.15
CA ASP A 20 9.36 27.17 -1.99
C ASP A 20 9.49 27.90 -3.34
N SER A 21 10.44 27.49 -4.18
CA SER A 21 10.58 28.03 -5.55
C SER A 21 9.35 27.72 -6.43
N LEU A 22 8.81 26.49 -6.33
CA LEU A 22 7.59 26.10 -7.06
C LEU A 22 6.39 26.95 -6.60
N THR A 23 6.22 27.10 -5.28
CA THR A 23 5.13 27.91 -4.72
C THR A 23 5.21 29.37 -5.15
N ARG A 24 6.41 29.97 -5.13
CA ARG A 24 6.64 31.34 -5.64
C ARG A 24 6.36 31.47 -7.13
N ALA A 25 6.57 30.41 -7.90
CA ALA A 25 6.21 30.36 -9.30
C ALA A 25 4.68 30.17 -9.54
N GLY A 26 3.89 29.95 -8.49
CA GLY A 26 2.45 29.77 -8.55
C GLY A 26 1.99 28.29 -8.61
N TRP A 27 2.90 27.35 -8.39
CA TRP A 27 2.54 25.93 -8.33
C TRP A 27 1.89 25.58 -6.99
N ASP A 28 0.85 24.74 -7.05
CA ASP A 28 0.13 24.24 -5.88
C ASP A 28 0.20 22.71 -5.81
N ALA A 29 0.58 22.16 -4.68
CA ALA A 29 0.69 20.73 -4.43
C ALA A 29 -0.62 20.02 -4.06
N GLY A 30 -1.75 20.75 -3.91
CA GLY A 30 -3.02 20.17 -3.44
C GLY A 30 -3.49 18.98 -4.29
N PRO A 31 -4.02 17.88 -3.71
CA PRO A 31 -4.49 16.74 -4.48
C PRO A 31 -5.74 17.11 -5.30
N THR A 32 -5.80 16.70 -6.55
CA THR A 32 -7.01 16.69 -7.34
C THR A 32 -7.67 15.32 -7.26
N ALA A 33 -9.00 15.26 -7.39
CA ALA A 33 -9.73 14.00 -7.25
C ALA A 33 -10.57 13.70 -8.50
N GLU A 34 -10.80 12.42 -8.71
CA GLU A 34 -11.63 11.87 -9.78
C GLU A 34 -12.50 10.73 -9.26
N HIS A 35 -13.57 10.40 -9.98
CA HIS A 35 -14.41 9.24 -9.66
C HIS A 35 -13.97 8.04 -10.49
N VAL A 36 -13.80 6.90 -9.84
CA VAL A 36 -13.48 5.63 -10.49
C VAL A 36 -14.43 4.54 -9.98
N PRO A 37 -14.78 3.53 -10.80
CA PRO A 37 -15.49 2.34 -10.31
C PRO A 37 -14.73 1.71 -9.13
N VAL A 38 -15.46 1.11 -8.18
CA VAL A 38 -14.82 0.43 -7.03
C VAL A 38 -13.80 -0.61 -7.50
N ALA A 39 -14.11 -1.36 -8.56
CA ALA A 39 -13.22 -2.38 -9.13
C ALA A 39 -11.86 -1.83 -9.60
N ASP A 40 -11.80 -0.56 -10.01
CA ASP A 40 -10.60 0.10 -10.55
C ASP A 40 -9.86 0.94 -9.49
N ALA A 41 -10.32 0.90 -8.23
CA ALA A 41 -9.80 1.75 -7.17
C ALA A 41 -8.62 1.15 -6.39
N LEU A 42 -8.19 -0.09 -6.70
CA LEU A 42 -7.07 -0.72 -6.01
C LEU A 42 -5.78 0.14 -6.10
N GLY A 43 -5.13 0.36 -4.96
CA GLY A 43 -3.90 1.16 -4.89
C GLY A 43 -4.10 2.66 -5.10
N ARG A 44 -5.32 3.12 -5.41
CA ARG A 44 -5.65 4.55 -5.45
C ARG A 44 -5.75 5.11 -4.03
N VAL A 45 -5.68 6.41 -3.88
CA VAL A 45 -5.82 7.08 -2.58
C VAL A 45 -7.24 7.63 -2.45
N SER A 46 -7.94 7.28 -1.39
CA SER A 46 -9.27 7.82 -1.09
C SER A 46 -9.21 9.33 -0.89
N ALA A 47 -9.95 10.10 -1.68
CA ALA A 47 -10.01 11.56 -1.53
C ALA A 47 -10.91 11.98 -0.37
N ASP A 48 -11.97 11.21 -0.12
CA ASP A 48 -12.95 11.43 0.95
C ASP A 48 -13.07 10.16 1.80
N PRO A 49 -13.62 10.24 3.02
CA PRO A 49 -14.01 9.05 3.78
C PRO A 49 -15.01 8.21 2.99
N ILE A 50 -14.81 6.90 2.94
CA ILE A 50 -15.78 5.97 2.35
C ILE A 50 -16.76 5.59 3.45
N VAL A 51 -18.02 5.96 3.26
CA VAL A 51 -19.09 5.80 4.26
C VAL A 51 -20.07 4.73 3.79
N ALA A 52 -20.52 3.87 4.68
CA ALA A 52 -21.54 2.89 4.41
C ALA A 52 -22.88 3.56 4.10
N ARG A 53 -23.50 3.23 2.97
CA ARG A 53 -24.84 3.70 2.58
C ARG A 53 -25.96 2.90 3.24
N TRP A 54 -25.65 1.67 3.61
CA TRP A 54 -26.53 0.75 4.31
C TRP A 54 -25.70 -0.18 5.22
N PRO A 55 -26.38 -0.87 6.17
CA PRO A 55 -25.69 -1.73 7.12
C PRO A 55 -25.23 -3.05 6.48
N SER A 56 -24.35 -3.76 7.15
CA SER A 56 -23.97 -5.16 6.83
C SER A 56 -24.04 -6.02 8.11
N PRO A 57 -24.82 -7.11 8.13
CA PRO A 57 -25.85 -7.47 7.16
C PRO A 57 -26.95 -6.42 7.03
N ARG A 58 -27.73 -6.47 5.94
CA ARG A 58 -28.83 -5.50 5.67
C ARG A 58 -30.10 -5.75 6.48
N SER A 59 -30.21 -6.93 7.07
CA SER A 59 -31.27 -7.37 7.98
C SER A 59 -30.70 -8.50 8.83
N ASP A 60 -31.40 -8.86 9.92
CA ASP A 60 -31.08 -10.07 10.67
C ASP A 60 -31.05 -11.27 9.71
N CYS A 61 -29.99 -12.07 9.74
CA CYS A 61 -29.82 -13.23 8.86
C CYS A 61 -29.23 -14.44 9.60
N SER A 62 -29.41 -15.61 9.03
CA SER A 62 -28.83 -16.84 9.58
C SER A 62 -27.31 -16.83 9.49
N ALA A 63 -26.65 -17.20 10.57
CA ALA A 63 -25.21 -17.45 10.60
C ALA A 63 -24.83 -18.89 10.21
N MET A 64 -25.83 -19.83 10.16
CA MET A 64 -25.62 -21.25 9.95
C MET A 64 -26.80 -21.83 9.14
N ASP A 65 -26.54 -22.92 8.41
CA ASP A 65 -27.61 -23.71 7.78
C ASP A 65 -28.40 -24.47 8.85
N GLY A 66 -29.72 -24.52 8.73
CA GLY A 66 -30.55 -25.24 9.70
C GLY A 66 -32.04 -24.89 9.66
N ILE A 67 -32.62 -24.71 10.84
CA ILE A 67 -33.99 -24.27 10.99
C ILE A 67 -34.11 -22.99 11.83
N ALA A 68 -34.83 -22.01 11.30
CA ALA A 68 -35.22 -20.82 12.02
C ALA A 68 -36.48 -21.11 12.84
N VAL A 69 -36.46 -20.70 14.12
CA VAL A 69 -37.53 -21.01 15.07
C VAL A 69 -37.56 -19.93 16.19
N LEU A 70 -38.67 -19.75 16.88
CA LEU A 70 -38.74 -19.01 18.11
C LEU A 70 -38.02 -19.77 19.25
N ALA A 71 -37.10 -19.13 19.95
CA ALA A 71 -36.37 -19.71 21.10
C ALA A 71 -37.34 -20.26 22.16
N ASP A 72 -38.47 -19.58 22.40
CA ASP A 72 -39.47 -20.01 23.35
C ASP A 72 -40.07 -21.39 23.02
N ARG A 73 -40.10 -21.81 21.76
CA ARG A 73 -40.54 -23.15 21.34
C ARG A 73 -39.50 -24.24 21.66
N LEU A 74 -38.26 -23.84 21.95
CA LEU A 74 -37.18 -24.73 22.36
C LEU A 74 -37.11 -24.90 23.86
N ALA A 75 -37.77 -24.00 24.63
CA ALA A 75 -37.87 -24.10 26.08
C ALA A 75 -38.86 -25.23 26.46
N ARG A 76 -38.42 -26.25 27.19
CA ARG A 76 -39.34 -27.24 27.72
C ARG A 76 -40.23 -26.64 28.80
N PRO A 77 -41.58 -26.76 28.73
CA PRO A 77 -42.41 -26.48 29.88
C PRO A 77 -42.03 -27.48 31.00
N GLY A 78 -41.88 -26.99 32.20
CA GLY A 78 -41.49 -27.77 33.36
C GLY A 78 -42.26 -29.07 33.52
N HIS A 79 -41.61 -30.14 34.01
CA HIS A 79 -42.08 -31.47 34.21
C HIS A 79 -43.52 -31.57 34.79
N GLY A 80 -44.47 -31.88 33.94
CA GLY A 80 -45.72 -32.50 34.36
C GLY A 80 -45.50 -34.02 34.52
N GLN A 81 -45.68 -34.52 35.74
CA GLN A 81 -45.62 -35.95 36.07
C GLN A 81 -46.68 -36.72 35.29
N GLY A 82 -46.23 -37.58 34.37
CA GLY A 82 -47.00 -38.65 33.76
C GLY A 82 -46.09 -39.85 33.56
N PRO A 83 -46.45 -41.06 33.97
CA PRO A 83 -45.61 -42.25 33.82
C PRO A 83 -45.66 -42.74 32.34
N GLY A 84 -44.53 -42.68 31.65
CA GLY A 84 -44.36 -43.38 30.38
C GLY A 84 -43.80 -42.59 29.24
N ALA A 85 -42.73 -41.82 29.39
CA ALA A 85 -41.96 -41.33 28.27
C ALA A 85 -40.50 -41.13 28.65
N ASP A 86 -39.83 -42.25 28.79
CA ASP A 86 -38.39 -42.31 28.89
C ASP A 86 -37.81 -42.56 27.50
N THR A 87 -37.54 -41.49 26.74
CA THR A 87 -36.62 -41.51 25.62
C THR A 87 -35.97 -40.15 25.56
N GLY A 88 -34.77 -40.06 26.14
CA GLY A 88 -33.68 -39.12 25.95
C GLY A 88 -33.97 -37.77 25.28
N ASP A 89 -33.58 -36.73 25.93
CA ASP A 89 -33.22 -35.33 25.57
C ASP A 89 -33.57 -34.74 24.18
N ALA A 90 -34.32 -35.40 23.31
CA ALA A 90 -34.69 -34.95 21.99
C ALA A 90 -35.97 -34.09 22.00
N LEU A 91 -35.96 -32.92 21.40
CA LEU A 91 -37.11 -32.02 21.27
C LEU A 91 -37.75 -32.20 19.87
N ARG A 92 -39.04 -32.52 19.82
CA ARG A 92 -39.77 -32.61 18.54
C ARG A 92 -40.51 -31.31 18.24
N LEU A 93 -40.36 -30.82 17.00
CA LEU A 93 -41.10 -29.68 16.47
C LEU A 93 -42.00 -30.17 15.32
N PRO A 94 -43.32 -29.86 15.35
CA PRO A 94 -44.24 -30.19 14.28
C PRO A 94 -43.94 -29.40 13.00
N ALA A 95 -44.33 -29.92 11.84
CA ALA A 95 -44.31 -29.21 10.59
C ALA A 95 -45.05 -27.86 10.70
N GLY A 96 -44.52 -26.80 10.05
CA GLY A 96 -45.07 -25.45 10.08
C GLY A 96 -44.77 -24.62 11.34
N THR A 97 -43.94 -25.16 12.29
CA THR A 97 -43.52 -24.42 13.47
C THR A 97 -42.09 -23.92 13.37
N PHE A 98 -41.43 -24.15 12.28
CA PHE A 98 -40.07 -23.72 11.92
C PHE A 98 -39.97 -23.51 10.42
N ALA A 99 -38.93 -22.80 9.96
CA ALA A 99 -38.58 -22.65 8.56
C ALA A 99 -37.16 -23.18 8.31
N TRP A 100 -36.97 -23.92 7.21
CA TRP A 100 -35.60 -24.22 6.76
C TRP A 100 -34.92 -22.93 6.30
N ILE A 101 -33.66 -22.76 6.64
CA ILE A 101 -32.91 -21.57 6.36
C ILE A 101 -31.44 -21.93 6.07
N ASP A 102 -30.85 -21.29 5.08
CA ASP A 102 -29.44 -21.40 4.74
C ASP A 102 -28.65 -20.20 5.29
N THR A 103 -27.34 -20.38 5.43
CA THR A 103 -26.44 -19.32 5.88
C THR A 103 -26.55 -18.06 5.01
N GLY A 104 -26.80 -16.93 5.62
CA GLY A 104 -26.98 -15.64 4.95
C GLY A 104 -28.41 -15.29 4.56
N ASP A 105 -29.35 -16.24 4.63
CA ASP A 105 -30.76 -15.96 4.38
C ASP A 105 -31.33 -15.02 5.45
N PRO A 106 -32.26 -14.13 5.09
CA PRO A 106 -32.93 -13.25 6.06
C PRO A 106 -33.76 -14.08 7.04
N MET A 107 -33.73 -13.68 8.31
CA MET A 107 -34.54 -14.32 9.34
C MET A 107 -36.03 -14.10 9.05
N PRO A 108 -36.89 -15.18 9.15
CA PRO A 108 -38.34 -15.02 9.13
C PRO A 108 -38.83 -14.16 10.31
N ASP A 109 -39.91 -13.39 10.11
CA ASP A 109 -40.47 -12.49 11.13
C ASP A 109 -40.94 -13.24 12.40
N ASP A 110 -41.28 -14.53 12.26
CA ASP A 110 -41.78 -15.41 13.32
C ASP A 110 -40.69 -16.32 13.92
N ALA A 111 -39.42 -16.00 13.67
CA ALA A 111 -38.26 -16.73 14.22
C ALA A 111 -37.21 -15.74 14.79
N ASP A 112 -36.49 -16.16 15.82
CA ASP A 112 -35.47 -15.35 16.47
C ASP A 112 -34.19 -16.13 16.80
N THR A 113 -34.12 -17.39 16.40
CA THR A 113 -33.02 -18.31 16.69
C THR A 113 -32.85 -19.31 15.57
N VAL A 114 -31.61 -19.75 15.31
CA VAL A 114 -31.35 -20.80 14.32
C VAL A 114 -30.71 -22.02 15.04
N VAL A 115 -31.32 -23.18 14.80
CA VAL A 115 -30.78 -24.47 15.22
C VAL A 115 -30.03 -25.07 14.02
N MET A 116 -28.75 -25.41 14.24
CA MET A 116 -27.87 -25.92 13.19
C MET A 116 -28.41 -27.23 12.60
N ARG A 117 -28.20 -27.40 11.31
CA ARG A 117 -28.69 -28.55 10.55
C ARG A 117 -28.18 -29.88 11.11
N GLU A 118 -26.98 -29.93 11.65
CA GLU A 118 -26.35 -31.11 12.27
C GLU A 118 -27.07 -31.58 13.53
N TRP A 119 -27.93 -30.73 14.10
CA TRP A 119 -28.75 -31.07 15.28
C TRP A 119 -30.18 -31.44 14.92
N VAL A 120 -30.52 -31.45 13.62
CA VAL A 120 -31.90 -31.60 13.16
C VAL A 120 -32.09 -32.89 12.37
N LEU A 121 -33.00 -33.77 12.86
CA LEU A 121 -33.47 -34.98 12.17
C LEU A 121 -34.85 -34.74 11.55
N GLN A 122 -34.95 -34.74 10.24
CA GLN A 122 -36.22 -34.62 9.55
C GLN A 122 -37.04 -35.90 9.69
N GLN A 123 -38.37 -35.77 9.91
CA GLN A 123 -39.32 -36.84 10.07
C GLN A 123 -40.21 -36.96 8.83
N GLU A 124 -40.80 -38.17 8.61
CA GLU A 124 -41.69 -38.45 7.46
C GLU A 124 -42.96 -37.58 7.46
N ASP A 125 -43.42 -37.15 8.63
CA ASP A 125 -44.61 -36.27 8.78
C ASP A 125 -44.29 -34.78 8.54
N GLY A 126 -43.05 -34.46 8.11
CA GLY A 126 -42.61 -33.09 7.86
C GLY A 126 -42.16 -32.34 9.11
N GLY A 127 -42.24 -32.94 10.30
CA GLY A 127 -41.69 -32.41 11.52
C GLY A 127 -40.19 -32.64 11.64
N VAL A 128 -39.58 -32.17 12.73
CA VAL A 128 -38.15 -32.39 13.02
C VAL A 128 -37.95 -32.78 14.46
N ILE A 129 -36.87 -33.53 14.72
CA ILE A 129 -36.34 -33.81 16.04
C ILE A 129 -35.02 -33.10 16.20
N ILE A 130 -34.86 -32.31 17.27
CA ILE A 130 -33.63 -31.64 17.63
C ILE A 130 -32.89 -32.51 18.64
N VAL A 131 -31.66 -32.90 18.30
CA VAL A 131 -30.75 -33.70 19.13
C VAL A 131 -29.59 -32.81 19.55
N PRO A 132 -29.49 -32.49 20.86
CA PRO A 132 -28.38 -31.67 21.34
C PRO A 132 -27.03 -32.36 21.18
N GLY A 133 -26.06 -31.62 20.70
CA GLY A 133 -24.70 -32.16 20.50
C GLY A 133 -24.45 -32.86 19.18
N GLY A 134 -25.46 -32.89 18.27
CA GLY A 134 -25.31 -33.42 16.91
C GLY A 134 -25.41 -34.93 16.82
N LEU A 135 -25.61 -35.41 15.58
CA LEU A 135 -25.65 -36.86 15.20
C LEU A 135 -24.25 -37.49 15.13
N ALA A 136 -23.19 -36.72 15.41
CA ALA A 136 -21.81 -37.17 15.31
C ALA A 136 -21.44 -38.03 16.53
N ALA A 137 -21.35 -39.33 16.27
CA ALA A 137 -20.56 -40.23 17.12
C ALA A 137 -19.08 -39.89 17.01
N ASP A 138 -18.65 -38.79 17.63
CA ASP A 138 -17.26 -38.54 18.01
C ASP A 138 -17.21 -37.35 18.98
N ALA A 139 -17.30 -37.68 20.26
CA ALA A 139 -17.28 -36.74 21.38
C ALA A 139 -15.89 -36.13 21.69
N THR A 140 -15.06 -35.89 20.66
CA THR A 140 -13.69 -35.36 20.85
C THR A 140 -13.39 -34.04 20.12
N ALA A 141 -14.36 -33.40 19.46
CA ALA A 141 -14.11 -32.18 18.67
C ALA A 141 -14.97 -30.96 19.07
N VAL A 142 -15.28 -30.77 20.35
CA VAL A 142 -15.84 -29.51 20.87
C VAL A 142 -14.88 -28.92 21.90
N THR A 143 -13.71 -28.52 21.41
CA THR A 143 -12.88 -27.55 22.13
C THR A 143 -12.24 -26.63 21.13
N ALA A 144 -12.45 -25.33 21.33
CA ALA A 144 -11.72 -24.20 20.78
C ALA A 144 -12.36 -23.46 19.59
N VAL A 145 -13.36 -22.63 19.87
CA VAL A 145 -13.22 -21.22 19.52
C VAL A 145 -13.62 -20.47 20.80
N GLY A 146 -12.63 -19.79 21.39
CA GLY A 146 -12.81 -19.07 22.62
C GLY A 146 -13.48 -17.73 22.37
N ASP A 147 -14.44 -17.41 23.22
CA ASP A 147 -14.75 -16.03 23.58
C ASP A 147 -14.60 -15.92 25.09
N ASP A 148 -13.70 -15.02 25.47
CA ASP A 148 -13.41 -14.58 26.81
C ASP A 148 -14.65 -13.93 27.43
N VAL A 149 -15.41 -14.68 28.22
CA VAL A 149 -16.18 -14.13 29.33
C VAL A 149 -16.07 -15.11 30.49
N GLY A 150 -15.40 -14.66 31.53
CA GLY A 150 -15.12 -15.46 32.74
C GLY A 150 -16.38 -16.06 33.37
N GLY A 151 -16.33 -17.38 33.54
CA GLY A 151 -17.33 -18.18 34.27
C GLY A 151 -16.80 -19.55 34.57
N SER A 152 -16.58 -19.80 35.85
CA SER A 152 -16.32 -21.02 36.60
C SER A 152 -16.43 -22.36 35.84
N ARG A 153 -15.33 -23.11 35.84
CA ARG A 153 -15.24 -24.54 35.52
C ARG A 153 -15.87 -25.38 36.64
N ASP A 154 -17.12 -25.79 36.42
CA ASP A 154 -17.65 -26.96 37.10
C ASP A 154 -18.16 -27.92 36.00
N ALA A 155 -17.54 -29.10 35.92
CA ALA A 155 -17.95 -30.13 34.98
C ALA A 155 -19.32 -30.68 35.43
N PRO A 156 -20.36 -30.70 34.54
CA PRO A 156 -21.63 -31.30 34.91
C PRO A 156 -21.54 -32.84 34.81
N GLY A 157 -22.01 -33.47 35.84
CA GLY A 157 -22.25 -34.91 35.88
C GLY A 157 -23.41 -35.33 34.93
N PRO A 158 -23.66 -36.65 34.74
CA PRO A 158 -24.67 -37.18 33.81
C PRO A 158 -26.09 -36.98 34.37
N GLY A 159 -26.65 -35.81 34.11
CA GLY A 159 -28.03 -35.47 34.39
C GLY A 159 -28.56 -34.63 33.23
N GLY A 160 -29.64 -35.12 32.59
CA GLY A 160 -30.24 -34.56 31.39
C GLY A 160 -30.44 -33.05 31.41
N GLN A 161 -29.61 -32.33 30.67
CA GLN A 161 -29.71 -30.88 30.50
C GLN A 161 -30.77 -30.57 29.40
N ALA A 162 -31.72 -29.76 29.78
CA ALA A 162 -32.69 -29.22 28.81
C ALA A 162 -31.96 -28.46 27.69
N VAL A 163 -32.28 -28.72 26.43
CA VAL A 163 -31.78 -27.97 25.30
C VAL A 163 -32.34 -26.57 25.39
N THR A 164 -31.52 -25.65 25.91
CA THR A 164 -31.86 -24.22 25.87
C THR A 164 -30.99 -23.58 24.83
N VAL A 165 -31.55 -23.29 23.65
CA VAL A 165 -30.88 -22.47 22.65
C VAL A 165 -31.28 -21.02 22.93
N PRO A 166 -30.33 -20.15 23.27
CA PRO A 166 -30.64 -18.77 23.62
C PRO A 166 -31.24 -18.02 22.43
N ARG A 167 -32.13 -17.09 22.73
CA ARG A 167 -32.66 -16.14 21.73
C ARG A 167 -31.48 -15.41 21.03
N GLY A 168 -31.54 -15.31 19.70
CA GLY A 168 -30.48 -14.73 18.89
C GLY A 168 -29.29 -15.66 18.59
N LYS A 169 -29.33 -16.90 19.07
CA LYS A 169 -28.25 -17.87 18.75
C LYS A 169 -28.22 -18.15 17.25
N ASN A 170 -27.01 -18.12 16.67
CA ASN A 170 -26.75 -18.30 15.24
C ASN A 170 -27.51 -17.33 14.32
N VAL A 171 -27.85 -16.14 14.83
CA VAL A 171 -28.43 -15.04 14.08
C VAL A 171 -27.44 -13.88 14.04
N ARG A 172 -27.04 -13.47 12.85
CA ARG A 172 -26.27 -12.23 12.64
C ARG A 172 -27.27 -11.05 12.62
N ARG A 173 -27.02 -10.07 13.45
CA ARG A 173 -27.92 -8.91 13.53
C ARG A 173 -27.66 -7.92 12.40
N GLU A 174 -28.70 -7.17 12.02
CA GLU A 174 -28.54 -6.03 11.12
C GLU A 174 -27.45 -5.11 11.62
N GLY A 175 -26.49 -4.77 10.74
CA GLY A 175 -25.40 -3.88 11.08
C GLY A 175 -24.33 -4.45 12.04
N GLU A 176 -24.29 -5.75 12.28
CA GLU A 176 -23.31 -6.38 13.16
C GLU A 176 -21.86 -6.16 12.72
N ASP A 177 -21.62 -6.11 11.40
CA ASP A 177 -20.30 -5.82 10.83
C ASP A 177 -20.05 -4.32 10.76
N PHE A 178 -20.99 -3.55 10.21
CA PHE A 178 -20.98 -2.09 10.21
C PHE A 178 -22.39 -1.51 9.99
N GLY A 179 -22.62 -0.34 10.57
CA GLY A 179 -23.89 0.39 10.48
C GLY A 179 -23.96 1.38 9.30
N THR A 180 -25.17 1.82 8.96
CA THR A 180 -25.39 2.92 8.01
C THR A 180 -24.71 4.21 8.51
N GLY A 181 -23.99 4.89 7.64
CA GLY A 181 -23.28 6.14 7.98
C GLY A 181 -21.91 5.92 8.62
N GLU A 182 -21.53 4.68 8.88
CA GLU A 182 -20.21 4.36 9.43
C GLU A 182 -19.09 4.60 8.41
N VAL A 183 -17.96 5.13 8.88
CA VAL A 183 -16.77 5.34 8.05
C VAL A 183 -16.01 4.03 7.93
N LEU A 184 -16.07 3.39 6.76
CA LEU A 184 -15.40 2.13 6.46
C LEU A 184 -13.91 2.35 6.17
N VAL A 185 -13.58 3.45 5.47
CA VAL A 185 -12.21 3.79 5.10
C VAL A 185 -12.01 5.30 5.28
N PRO A 186 -10.98 5.73 6.01
CA PRO A 186 -10.70 7.16 6.16
C PRO A 186 -10.17 7.77 4.86
N ALA A 187 -10.34 9.08 4.70
CA ALA A 187 -9.69 9.85 3.62
C ALA A 187 -8.16 9.75 3.71
N GLY A 188 -7.48 9.88 2.56
CA GLY A 188 -6.02 9.84 2.48
C GLY A 188 -5.42 8.43 2.61
N ARG A 189 -6.25 7.39 2.64
CA ARG A 189 -5.78 6.00 2.69
C ARG A 189 -5.58 5.42 1.29
N ARG A 190 -4.45 4.74 1.09
CA ARG A 190 -4.24 3.92 -0.10
C ARG A 190 -5.08 2.66 -0.01
N LEU A 191 -5.98 2.49 -0.98
CA LEU A 191 -7.00 1.44 -0.96
C LEU A 191 -6.40 0.04 -1.19
N ARG A 192 -6.75 -0.88 -0.32
CA ARG A 192 -6.37 -2.30 -0.31
C ARG A 192 -7.57 -3.16 -0.75
N PRO A 193 -7.39 -4.43 -1.09
CA PRO A 193 -8.48 -5.32 -1.49
C PRO A 193 -9.64 -5.35 -0.48
N GLY A 194 -9.35 -5.41 0.84
CA GLY A 194 -10.37 -5.37 1.89
C GLY A 194 -11.16 -4.06 1.93
N ASP A 195 -10.51 -2.93 1.64
CA ASP A 195 -11.17 -1.62 1.59
C ASP A 195 -12.18 -1.55 0.42
N LEU A 196 -11.89 -2.20 -0.72
CA LEU A 196 -12.80 -2.30 -1.86
C LEU A 196 -13.99 -3.20 -1.55
N ALA A 197 -13.76 -4.34 -0.88
CA ALA A 197 -14.82 -5.25 -0.46
C ALA A 197 -15.76 -4.55 0.53
N ALA A 198 -15.23 -3.86 1.54
CA ALA A 198 -16.02 -3.08 2.50
C ALA A 198 -16.82 -1.97 1.81
N ALA A 199 -16.20 -1.23 0.88
CA ALA A 199 -16.87 -0.18 0.10
C ALA A 199 -18.04 -0.75 -0.72
N ALA A 200 -17.83 -1.88 -1.41
CA ALA A 200 -18.86 -2.54 -2.20
C ALA A 200 -20.00 -3.07 -1.30
N ALA A 201 -19.67 -3.74 -0.19
CA ALA A 201 -20.67 -4.21 0.79
C ALA A 201 -21.46 -3.04 1.39
N GLY A 202 -20.80 -1.91 1.65
CA GLY A 202 -21.43 -0.67 2.11
C GLY A 202 -22.18 0.11 1.02
N GLY A 203 -22.32 -0.45 -0.20
CA GLY A 203 -23.17 0.11 -1.26
C GLY A 203 -22.52 1.11 -2.19
N GLN A 204 -21.20 1.22 -2.18
CA GLN A 204 -20.49 2.09 -3.11
C GLN A 204 -20.28 1.40 -4.46
N SER A 205 -20.65 2.03 -5.56
CA SER A 205 -20.35 1.57 -6.93
C SER A 205 -19.14 2.26 -7.53
N ALA A 206 -18.86 3.49 -7.08
CA ALA A 206 -17.72 4.31 -7.48
C ALA A 206 -17.18 5.06 -6.26
N LEU A 207 -15.90 5.34 -6.28
CA LEU A 207 -15.18 6.05 -5.22
C LEU A 207 -14.56 7.33 -5.77
N ARG A 208 -14.55 8.37 -4.95
CA ARG A 208 -13.78 9.58 -5.23
C ARG A 208 -12.37 9.38 -4.70
N VAL A 209 -11.40 9.35 -5.59
CA VAL A 209 -9.99 9.06 -5.29
C VAL A 209 -9.10 10.17 -5.79
N ALA A 210 -7.91 10.31 -5.20
CA ALA A 210 -6.90 11.22 -5.73
C ALA A 210 -6.53 10.81 -7.16
N ARG A 211 -6.41 11.79 -8.06
CA ARG A 211 -5.96 11.56 -9.43
C ARG A 211 -4.52 11.05 -9.43
N GLN A 212 -4.22 10.12 -10.32
CA GLN A 212 -2.85 9.64 -10.52
C GLN A 212 -1.98 10.74 -11.14
N PRO A 213 -0.85 11.12 -10.51
CA PRO A 213 0.08 12.07 -11.12
C PRO A 213 0.67 11.53 -12.42
N VAL A 214 0.79 12.37 -13.43
CA VAL A 214 1.48 12.05 -14.70
C VAL A 214 2.94 12.48 -14.59
N VAL A 215 3.86 11.56 -14.86
CA VAL A 215 5.30 11.80 -14.81
C VAL A 215 5.91 11.63 -16.18
N ALA A 216 6.33 12.72 -16.79
CA ALA A 216 7.09 12.67 -18.05
C ALA A 216 8.53 12.27 -17.75
N ILE A 217 9.05 11.31 -18.52
CA ILE A 217 10.42 10.79 -18.38
C ILE A 217 11.13 11.00 -19.72
N ILE A 218 12.13 11.86 -19.74
CA ILE A 218 12.86 12.28 -20.92
C ILE A 218 14.30 11.77 -20.82
N PRO A 219 14.65 10.67 -21.47
CA PRO A 219 16.03 10.21 -21.58
C PRO A 219 16.82 11.06 -22.60
N THR A 220 18.08 11.39 -22.28
CA THR A 220 18.97 12.13 -23.19
C THR A 220 20.32 11.44 -23.30
N GLY A 221 20.96 11.55 -24.45
CA GLY A 221 22.31 11.05 -24.71
C GLY A 221 22.47 10.49 -26.12
N ASP A 222 23.48 10.94 -26.85
CA ASP A 222 23.80 10.42 -28.17
C ASP A 222 24.26 8.96 -28.13
N GLU A 223 24.74 8.50 -26.96
CA GLU A 223 25.13 7.12 -26.71
C GLU A 223 23.95 6.20 -26.36
N ILE A 224 22.79 6.76 -26.01
CA ILE A 224 21.65 5.97 -25.52
C ILE A 224 20.93 5.31 -26.70
N ARG A 225 20.56 4.06 -26.52
CA ARG A 225 19.82 3.27 -27.53
C ARG A 225 18.54 2.69 -26.93
N PRO A 226 17.50 2.50 -27.73
CA PRO A 226 16.28 1.85 -27.30
C PRO A 226 16.56 0.43 -26.79
N ARG A 227 15.75 -0.01 -25.84
CA ARG A 227 15.79 -1.39 -25.29
C ARG A 227 15.60 -2.41 -26.40
N GLY A 228 16.38 -3.50 -26.36
CA GLY A 228 16.38 -4.54 -27.39
C GLY A 228 17.27 -4.26 -28.60
N SER A 229 17.86 -3.08 -28.71
CA SER A 229 18.83 -2.76 -29.75
C SER A 229 20.14 -3.54 -29.56
N ARG A 230 20.82 -3.86 -30.68
CA ARG A 230 22.22 -4.25 -30.64
C ARG A 230 23.07 -3.00 -30.45
N THR A 231 23.86 -2.97 -29.39
CA THR A 231 24.74 -1.82 -29.09
C THR A 231 26.16 -2.05 -29.65
N ARG A 232 26.81 -0.96 -30.05
CA ARG A 232 28.21 -0.87 -30.37
C ARG A 232 29.01 -0.46 -29.14
N PRO A 233 30.36 -0.64 -29.13
CA PRO A 233 31.19 -0.08 -28.06
C PRO A 233 30.92 1.43 -27.89
N GLY A 234 30.65 1.85 -26.64
CA GLY A 234 30.29 3.23 -26.31
C GLY A 234 28.79 3.52 -26.30
N GLU A 235 27.97 2.65 -26.86
CA GLU A 235 26.50 2.77 -26.77
C GLU A 235 25.97 2.01 -25.56
N ILE A 236 24.93 2.52 -24.93
CA ILE A 236 24.26 1.91 -23.79
C ILE A 236 22.74 1.86 -23.97
N LEU A 237 22.09 0.85 -23.43
CA LEU A 237 20.64 0.74 -23.51
C LEU A 237 19.96 1.64 -22.48
N ASP A 238 18.82 2.23 -22.83
CA ASP A 238 17.98 2.98 -21.91
C ASP A 238 17.34 2.03 -20.88
N THR A 239 17.97 1.91 -19.73
CA THR A 239 17.47 1.16 -18.59
C THR A 239 16.83 2.05 -17.53
N ASN A 240 17.24 3.31 -17.45
CA ASN A 240 16.76 4.25 -16.45
C ASN A 240 15.29 4.60 -16.66
N SER A 241 14.85 4.87 -17.90
CA SER A 241 13.45 5.15 -18.17
C SER A 241 12.54 3.97 -17.82
N LEU A 242 13.00 2.73 -18.06
CA LEU A 242 12.27 1.53 -17.67
C LEU A 242 12.10 1.45 -16.15
N MET A 243 13.19 1.62 -15.42
CA MET A 243 13.21 1.56 -13.96
C MET A 243 12.33 2.65 -13.34
N LEU A 244 12.46 3.89 -13.81
CA LEU A 244 11.65 5.03 -13.34
C LEU A 244 10.16 4.83 -13.66
N ALA A 245 9.82 4.35 -14.86
CA ALA A 245 8.45 4.06 -15.22
C ALA A 245 7.82 2.97 -14.35
N ALA A 246 8.57 1.90 -14.04
CA ALA A 246 8.12 0.88 -13.12
C ALA A 246 7.90 1.46 -11.72
N ARG A 247 8.83 2.29 -11.23
CA ARG A 247 8.72 2.92 -9.92
C ARG A 247 7.56 3.92 -9.84
N CYS A 248 7.30 4.69 -10.89
CA CYS A 248 6.12 5.55 -10.97
C CYS A 248 4.82 4.75 -10.82
N ARG A 249 4.69 3.61 -11.50
CA ARG A 249 3.50 2.74 -11.37
C ARG A 249 3.33 2.20 -9.96
N GLN A 250 4.41 1.78 -9.29
CA GLN A 250 4.36 1.36 -7.89
C GLN A 250 3.86 2.47 -6.96
N LEU A 251 4.15 3.73 -7.29
CA LEU A 251 3.66 4.91 -6.57
C LEU A 251 2.28 5.39 -7.06
N SER A 252 1.58 4.59 -7.87
CA SER A 252 0.29 4.94 -8.47
C SER A 252 0.35 6.22 -9.30
N ALA A 253 1.45 6.45 -10.00
CA ALA A 253 1.62 7.51 -10.98
C ALA A 253 1.65 6.93 -12.40
N VAL A 254 1.26 7.74 -13.38
CA VAL A 254 1.23 7.37 -14.79
C VAL A 254 2.52 7.85 -15.47
N PRO A 255 3.44 6.96 -15.86
CA PRO A 255 4.64 7.37 -16.60
C PRO A 255 4.30 7.70 -18.05
N LEU A 256 4.76 8.85 -18.52
CA LEU A 256 4.76 9.28 -19.91
C LEU A 256 6.20 9.24 -20.44
N LEU A 257 6.53 8.21 -21.20
CA LEU A 257 7.88 8.06 -21.78
C LEU A 257 8.02 8.91 -23.05
N SER A 258 9.06 9.73 -23.06
CA SER A 258 9.50 10.43 -24.27
C SER A 258 10.43 9.53 -25.11
N GLU A 259 10.61 9.86 -26.37
CA GLU A 259 11.71 9.33 -27.15
C GLU A 259 13.05 9.83 -26.61
N ILE A 260 14.12 9.11 -26.92
CA ILE A 260 15.47 9.47 -26.50
C ILE A 260 15.87 10.78 -27.22
N GLN A 261 16.17 11.80 -26.45
CA GLN A 261 16.59 13.10 -26.98
C GLN A 261 18.09 13.12 -27.24
N PRO A 262 18.56 13.79 -28.30
CA PRO A 262 19.99 14.01 -28.53
C PRO A 262 20.56 14.92 -27.43
N ASP A 263 21.90 14.94 -27.32
CA ASP A 263 22.63 15.88 -26.46
C ASP A 263 22.59 17.32 -27.00
N ASP A 264 21.42 17.79 -27.37
CA ASP A 264 21.13 19.11 -27.91
C ASP A 264 20.22 19.89 -26.94
N PRO A 265 20.70 21.04 -26.40
CA PRO A 265 19.91 21.87 -25.47
C PRO A 265 18.57 22.34 -26.05
N ASP A 266 18.50 22.69 -27.33
CA ASP A 266 17.29 23.20 -27.95
C ASP A 266 16.25 22.08 -28.17
N ALA A 267 16.70 20.88 -28.55
CA ALA A 267 15.85 19.70 -28.65
C ALA A 267 15.29 19.33 -27.26
N LEU A 268 16.14 19.32 -26.24
CA LEU A 268 15.72 19.04 -24.87
C LEU A 268 14.74 20.10 -24.34
N ALA A 269 15.00 21.38 -24.58
CA ALA A 269 14.10 22.47 -24.18
C ALA A 269 12.72 22.35 -24.88
N ALA A 270 12.70 21.99 -26.16
CA ALA A 270 11.47 21.76 -26.92
C ALA A 270 10.67 20.59 -26.33
N GLU A 271 11.35 19.48 -25.98
CA GLU A 271 10.71 18.31 -25.41
C GLU A 271 10.17 18.57 -24.00
N VAL A 272 10.91 19.30 -23.15
CA VAL A 272 10.41 19.72 -21.82
C VAL A 272 9.16 20.60 -21.98
N ARG A 273 9.16 21.57 -22.93
CA ARG A 273 7.97 22.41 -23.21
C ARG A 273 6.78 21.60 -23.72
N ARG A 274 7.02 20.53 -24.50
CA ARG A 274 5.97 19.62 -24.99
C ARG A 274 5.36 18.80 -23.86
N CYS A 275 6.18 18.33 -22.93
CA CYS A 275 5.74 17.49 -21.81
C CYS A 275 5.11 18.28 -20.65
N ALA A 276 5.61 19.47 -20.34
CA ALA A 276 5.19 20.27 -19.18
C ALA A 276 3.67 20.51 -19.07
N PRO A 277 2.92 20.79 -20.18
CA PRO A 277 1.47 20.99 -20.08
C PRO A 277 0.66 19.76 -19.73
N VAL A 278 1.23 18.56 -19.86
CA VAL A 278 0.52 17.28 -19.69
C VAL A 278 1.04 16.45 -18.50
N ALA A 279 2.13 16.89 -17.87
CA ALA A 279 2.77 16.21 -16.75
C ALA A 279 2.66 17.00 -15.44
N ASP A 280 2.53 16.29 -14.33
CA ASP A 280 2.61 16.87 -12.98
C ASP A 280 4.06 16.92 -12.48
N LEU A 281 4.95 16.17 -13.11
CA LEU A 281 6.39 16.15 -12.87
C LEU A 281 7.10 15.78 -14.17
N VAL A 282 8.19 16.47 -14.48
CA VAL A 282 9.07 16.14 -15.59
C VAL A 282 10.42 15.67 -15.04
N LEU A 283 10.85 14.49 -15.46
CA LEU A 283 12.15 13.90 -15.14
C LEU A 283 13.03 13.94 -16.39
N VAL A 284 14.16 14.64 -16.31
CA VAL A 284 15.16 14.69 -17.38
C VAL A 284 16.34 13.81 -16.96
N ILE A 285 16.63 12.77 -17.70
CA ILE A 285 17.77 11.89 -17.45
C ILE A 285 18.93 12.37 -18.31
N ALA A 286 19.89 13.08 -17.72
CA ALA A 286 21.03 13.63 -18.43
C ALA A 286 22.33 12.92 -18.03
N GLY A 287 23.22 12.67 -19.01
CA GLY A 287 24.55 12.11 -18.74
C GLY A 287 25.39 13.04 -17.87
N SER A 288 26.15 12.47 -16.92
CA SER A 288 27.00 13.17 -15.95
C SER A 288 28.41 13.51 -16.48
N SER A 289 28.62 13.60 -17.79
CA SER A 289 29.95 13.93 -18.29
C SER A 289 30.28 15.38 -17.98
N ARG A 290 31.53 15.62 -17.51
CA ARG A 290 32.07 16.95 -17.22
C ARG A 290 31.80 17.90 -18.38
N GLY A 291 31.06 18.99 -18.14
CA GLY A 291 30.63 19.99 -19.14
C GLY A 291 29.15 19.91 -19.55
N ARG A 292 28.42 18.80 -19.34
CA ARG A 292 27.01 18.67 -19.75
C ARG A 292 26.01 19.02 -18.64
N GLY A 293 26.43 19.06 -17.37
CA GLY A 293 25.62 19.59 -16.26
C GLY A 293 25.22 21.05 -16.49
N ASP A 294 26.07 21.82 -17.18
CA ASP A 294 25.78 23.21 -17.55
C ASP A 294 24.65 23.31 -18.58
N HIS A 295 24.52 22.34 -19.50
CA HIS A 295 23.44 22.32 -20.49
C HIS A 295 22.08 22.09 -19.86
N ALA A 296 21.95 21.12 -18.95
CA ALA A 296 20.66 20.85 -18.28
C ALA A 296 20.20 22.02 -17.42
N ALA A 297 21.14 22.67 -16.69
CA ALA A 297 20.83 23.87 -15.92
C ALA A 297 20.44 25.04 -16.84
N ALA A 298 21.11 25.24 -17.97
CA ALA A 298 20.80 26.26 -18.96
C ALA A 298 19.42 26.01 -19.60
N VAL A 299 19.11 24.75 -19.95
CA VAL A 299 17.77 24.35 -20.45
C VAL A 299 16.67 24.65 -19.43
N LEU A 300 16.85 24.28 -18.17
CA LEU A 300 15.87 24.59 -17.13
C LEU A 300 15.69 26.10 -16.96
N ALA A 301 16.76 26.88 -17.00
CA ALA A 301 16.69 28.34 -16.95
C ALA A 301 15.93 28.93 -18.16
N GLN A 302 16.10 28.35 -19.34
CA GLN A 302 15.42 28.76 -20.59
C GLN A 302 13.92 28.42 -20.59
N VAL A 303 13.53 27.27 -19.99
CA VAL A 303 12.11 26.80 -20.02
C VAL A 303 11.33 27.29 -18.80
N GLY A 304 11.99 27.74 -17.72
CA GLY A 304 11.30 28.16 -16.51
C GLY A 304 12.23 28.73 -15.44
N GLY A 305 12.85 27.86 -14.64
CA GLY A 305 13.78 28.28 -13.59
C GLY A 305 14.47 27.12 -12.89
N VAL A 306 15.65 27.40 -12.32
CA VAL A 306 16.42 26.48 -11.50
C VAL A 306 16.36 26.94 -10.05
N ALA A 307 16.00 26.01 -9.13
CA ALA A 307 15.94 26.27 -7.71
C ALA A 307 17.21 25.76 -6.99
N VAL A 308 17.70 24.58 -7.38
CA VAL A 308 18.85 23.92 -6.76
C VAL A 308 19.73 23.32 -7.84
N THR A 309 21.03 23.60 -7.74
CA THR A 309 22.08 23.00 -8.57
C THR A 309 23.01 22.20 -7.67
N GLY A 310 22.90 20.86 -7.74
CA GLY A 310 23.65 19.94 -6.90
C GLY A 310 23.11 19.81 -5.48
N VAL A 311 23.21 18.61 -4.96
CA VAL A 311 22.74 18.20 -3.63
C VAL A 311 23.85 17.46 -2.89
N ALA A 312 23.99 17.71 -1.58
CA ALA A 312 24.98 17.04 -0.73
C ALA A 312 24.59 15.58 -0.44
N VAL A 313 24.53 14.76 -1.50
CA VAL A 313 24.19 13.33 -1.45
C VAL A 313 25.12 12.51 -2.35
N ARG A 314 25.33 11.27 -2.02
CA ARG A 314 26.10 10.32 -2.81
C ARG A 314 25.43 8.93 -2.80
N PRO A 315 25.25 8.29 -4.00
CA PRO A 315 25.40 8.89 -5.34
C PRO A 315 24.28 9.88 -5.63
N GLY A 316 24.49 10.80 -6.59
CA GLY A 316 23.41 11.68 -7.05
C GLY A 316 23.70 13.20 -6.90
N HIS A 317 24.88 13.58 -6.44
CA HIS A 317 25.21 14.99 -6.17
C HIS A 317 24.92 15.97 -7.34
N PRO A 318 25.05 15.64 -8.66
CA PRO A 318 24.79 16.58 -9.75
C PRO A 318 23.30 16.76 -10.10
N ALA A 319 22.41 16.38 -9.21
CA ALA A 319 20.98 16.57 -9.41
C ALA A 319 20.61 18.05 -9.57
N LEU A 320 19.59 18.32 -10.40
CA LEU A 320 19.02 19.65 -10.62
C LEU A 320 17.55 19.63 -10.22
N LEU A 321 17.10 20.68 -9.50
CA LEU A 321 15.69 20.85 -9.15
C LEU A 321 15.22 22.20 -9.67
N GLY A 322 14.13 22.21 -10.41
CA GLY A 322 13.60 23.41 -11.04
C GLY A 322 12.15 23.29 -11.46
N HIS A 323 11.76 24.11 -12.39
CA HIS A 323 10.43 24.06 -12.99
C HIS A 323 10.45 24.52 -14.44
N ALA A 324 9.45 24.08 -15.20
CA ALA A 324 9.14 24.58 -16.54
C ALA A 324 7.85 25.39 -16.50
N LYS A 325 7.84 26.51 -17.25
CA LYS A 325 6.63 27.32 -17.51
C LYS A 325 5.96 26.82 -18.77
N HIS A 326 4.62 26.79 -18.76
CA HIS A 326 3.85 26.50 -19.96
C HIS A 326 2.60 27.39 -20.02
N PRO A 327 2.09 27.74 -21.21
CA PRO A 327 0.82 28.44 -21.30
C PRO A 327 -0.25 27.55 -20.70
N GLY A 328 -0.96 28.02 -19.66
CA GLY A 328 -2.08 27.30 -19.06
C GLY A 328 -3.07 26.90 -20.15
N GLN A 329 -3.35 25.63 -20.32
CA GLN A 329 -4.39 25.20 -21.27
C GLN A 329 -5.76 25.44 -20.63
N ALA A 330 -6.48 26.43 -21.13
CA ALA A 330 -7.87 26.71 -20.78
C ALA A 330 -8.88 25.59 -21.16
N ALA A 331 -8.42 24.49 -21.75
CA ALA A 331 -9.27 23.48 -22.39
C ALA A 331 -9.18 22.07 -21.77
N ARG A 332 -8.54 21.89 -20.60
CA ARG A 332 -8.63 20.61 -19.87
C ARG A 332 -9.42 20.80 -18.56
N PRO A 333 -10.35 19.87 -18.26
CA PRO A 333 -11.02 19.90 -16.95
C PRO A 333 -9.94 19.92 -15.86
N ALA A 334 -10.17 20.59 -14.74
CA ALA A 334 -9.34 20.97 -13.59
C ALA A 334 -8.23 19.97 -13.13
N THR A 335 -7.61 19.24 -14.01
CA THR A 335 -6.86 18.02 -13.78
C THR A 335 -5.37 18.12 -14.03
N ILE A 336 -4.88 19.09 -14.80
CA ILE A 336 -3.44 19.16 -15.08
C ILE A 336 -3.01 20.62 -15.26
N GLY A 337 -1.89 20.99 -14.68
CA GLY A 337 -1.26 22.30 -14.89
C GLY A 337 -1.77 23.35 -13.95
N ARG A 338 -1.38 23.21 -12.73
CA ARG A 338 -1.54 24.23 -11.71
C ARG A 338 -0.75 25.44 -12.10
N ALA A 339 -1.43 26.52 -12.44
CA ALA A 339 -0.87 27.82 -12.76
C ALA A 339 0.20 27.86 -13.88
N GLY A 340 0.20 26.91 -14.81
CA GLY A 340 1.18 26.91 -15.91
C GLY A 340 2.61 26.58 -15.51
N ILE A 341 2.79 25.84 -14.42
CA ILE A 341 4.09 25.42 -13.87
C ILE A 341 4.12 23.89 -13.74
N ALA A 342 5.18 23.26 -14.26
CA ALA A 342 5.50 21.86 -14.06
C ALA A 342 6.82 21.73 -13.29
N PRO A 343 6.86 21.03 -12.13
CA PRO A 343 8.10 20.66 -11.47
C PRO A 343 9.03 19.88 -12.40
N VAL A 344 10.33 20.14 -12.36
CA VAL A 344 11.34 19.44 -13.16
C VAL A 344 12.47 18.96 -12.26
N ILE A 345 12.89 17.71 -12.45
CA ILE A 345 14.08 17.13 -11.83
C ILE A 345 15.05 16.67 -12.90
N GLY A 346 16.26 17.23 -12.91
CA GLY A 346 17.37 16.71 -13.67
C GLY A 346 18.07 15.59 -12.90
N LEU A 347 17.96 14.38 -13.46
CA LEU A 347 18.50 13.14 -12.87
C LEU A 347 19.87 12.82 -13.46
N PRO A 348 20.85 12.39 -12.65
CA PRO A 348 22.11 11.86 -13.17
C PRO A 348 21.87 10.61 -14.03
N GLY A 349 22.68 10.42 -15.09
CA GLY A 349 22.52 9.26 -16.00
C GLY A 349 22.90 7.88 -15.39
N TYR A 350 23.61 7.85 -14.27
CA TYR A 350 23.97 6.60 -13.60
C TYR A 350 22.78 5.98 -12.85
N PRO A 351 22.44 4.71 -13.04
CA PRO A 351 21.22 4.10 -12.49
C PRO A 351 21.03 4.24 -10.99
N LEU A 352 22.09 4.00 -10.21
CA LEU A 352 22.03 4.12 -8.75
C LEU A 352 21.79 5.56 -8.30
N ALA A 353 22.46 6.52 -8.96
CA ALA A 353 22.26 7.95 -8.69
C ALA A 353 20.86 8.42 -9.06
N THR A 354 20.36 7.96 -10.22
CA THR A 354 18.99 8.19 -10.69
C THR A 354 17.97 7.71 -9.66
N THR A 355 18.15 6.49 -9.13
CA THR A 355 17.26 5.91 -8.11
C THR A 355 17.26 6.74 -6.83
N VAL A 356 18.43 7.09 -6.30
CA VAL A 356 18.54 7.88 -5.06
C VAL A 356 17.85 9.24 -5.21
N ILE A 357 18.09 9.96 -6.31
CA ILE A 357 17.49 11.27 -6.54
C ILE A 357 15.96 11.15 -6.74
N PHE A 358 15.50 10.12 -7.44
CA PHE A 358 14.06 9.87 -7.56
C PHE A 358 13.41 9.65 -6.19
N GLU A 359 14.02 8.82 -5.34
CA GLU A 359 13.47 8.50 -4.02
C GLU A 359 13.51 9.69 -3.05
N LEU A 360 14.48 10.59 -3.19
CA LEU A 360 14.62 11.75 -2.34
C LEU A 360 13.69 12.91 -2.74
N PHE A 361 13.36 13.05 -4.03
CA PHE A 361 12.65 14.23 -4.53
C PHE A 361 11.36 13.91 -5.27
N ALA A 362 11.36 12.94 -6.18
CA ALA A 362 10.17 12.59 -6.96
C ALA A 362 9.14 11.83 -6.11
N ALA A 363 9.56 10.82 -5.36
CA ALA A 363 8.64 10.00 -4.57
C ALA A 363 7.86 10.81 -3.52
N PRO A 364 8.48 11.71 -2.70
CA PRO A 364 7.73 12.54 -1.76
C PRO A 364 6.82 13.56 -2.47
N LEU A 365 7.22 14.11 -3.62
CA LEU A 365 6.35 14.99 -4.41
C LEU A 365 5.13 14.24 -4.92
N LEU A 366 5.29 13.02 -5.46
CA LEU A 366 4.19 12.18 -5.93
C LEU A 366 3.23 11.78 -4.80
N ALA A 367 3.74 11.57 -3.59
CA ALA A 367 2.91 11.34 -2.41
C ALA A 367 2.09 12.60 -2.06
N ALA A 368 2.70 13.77 -2.05
CA ALA A 368 2.03 15.05 -1.79
C ALA A 368 0.93 15.33 -2.82
N LEU A 369 1.18 15.08 -4.11
CA LEU A 369 0.21 15.22 -5.20
C LEU A 369 -1.01 14.31 -5.04
N GLN A 370 -0.87 13.21 -4.34
CA GLN A 370 -1.94 12.26 -4.02
C GLN A 370 -2.58 12.51 -2.63
N GLY A 371 -2.11 13.51 -1.89
CA GLY A 371 -2.63 13.85 -0.57
C GLY A 371 -2.25 12.83 0.52
N VAL A 372 -1.20 12.03 0.31
CA VAL A 372 -0.68 11.10 1.30
C VAL A 372 0.69 11.56 1.82
N ARG A 373 1.00 11.18 3.04
CA ARG A 373 2.37 11.31 3.52
C ARG A 373 3.26 10.30 2.79
N PRO A 374 4.52 10.65 2.47
CA PRO A 374 5.46 9.67 1.98
C PRO A 374 5.46 8.45 2.89
N ALA A 375 5.41 7.26 2.31
CA ALA A 375 5.45 6.03 3.09
C ALA A 375 6.73 6.03 3.92
N VAL A 376 6.58 5.85 5.24
CA VAL A 376 7.73 5.56 6.10
C VAL A 376 8.24 4.20 5.69
N ARG A 377 9.47 4.14 5.18
CA ARG A 377 10.08 2.85 4.84
C ARG A 377 10.32 2.09 6.12
N PRO A 378 9.96 0.80 6.18
CA PRO A 378 10.31 -0.01 7.33
C PRO A 378 11.81 0.06 7.56
N ALA A 379 12.19 0.41 8.77
CA ALA A 379 13.57 0.36 9.21
C ALA A 379 13.89 -1.06 9.68
N HIS A 380 15.00 -1.61 9.20
CA HIS A 380 15.51 -2.90 9.62
C HIS A 380 16.85 -2.70 10.31
N LEU A 381 17.06 -3.38 11.42
CA LEU A 381 18.38 -3.40 12.06
C LEU A 381 19.19 -4.58 11.52
N ALA A 382 20.47 -4.35 11.27
CA ALA A 382 21.41 -5.37 10.86
C ALA A 382 22.80 -5.10 11.47
N THR A 383 23.64 -6.12 11.58
CA THR A 383 25.05 -5.97 11.99
C THR A 383 25.92 -5.83 10.73
N LEU A 384 26.84 -4.89 10.76
CA LEU A 384 27.76 -4.65 9.65
C LEU A 384 28.83 -5.76 9.59
N ASP A 385 29.10 -6.31 8.40
CA ASP A 385 30.05 -7.42 8.22
C ASP A 385 31.52 -6.98 8.25
N ARG A 386 31.81 -5.70 7.98
CA ARG A 386 33.16 -5.15 7.86
C ARG A 386 33.18 -3.66 8.20
N ASP A 387 34.37 -3.13 8.45
CA ASP A 387 34.58 -1.71 8.62
C ASP A 387 34.16 -0.94 7.35
N TRP A 388 33.57 0.22 7.55
CA TRP A 388 33.12 1.09 6.48
C TRP A 388 33.46 2.55 6.75
N SER A 389 33.77 3.30 5.70
CA SER A 389 34.02 4.74 5.79
C SER A 389 33.12 5.51 4.83
N SER A 390 32.60 6.64 5.25
CA SER A 390 31.78 7.55 4.44
C SER A 390 32.42 8.94 4.38
N PRO A 391 32.27 9.68 3.27
CA PRO A 391 32.78 11.04 3.19
C PRO A 391 32.05 11.99 4.18
N PRO A 392 32.75 12.95 4.79
CA PRO A 392 32.11 13.93 5.66
C PRO A 392 31.25 14.92 4.87
N GLY A 393 30.19 15.42 5.51
CA GLY A 393 29.38 16.53 5.01
C GLY A 393 28.39 16.20 3.91
N ILE A 394 28.30 14.93 3.48
CA ILE A 394 27.34 14.45 2.49
C ILE A 394 26.56 13.25 3.04
N GLU A 395 25.32 13.11 2.64
CA GLU A 395 24.51 11.92 2.91
C GLU A 395 24.90 10.80 1.94
N ASP A 396 25.36 9.65 2.45
CA ASP A 396 25.87 8.55 1.61
C ASP A 396 24.86 7.39 1.60
N TRP A 397 24.28 7.09 0.44
CA TRP A 397 23.30 6.03 0.24
C TRP A 397 23.99 4.78 -0.29
N VAL A 398 24.12 3.77 0.57
CA VAL A 398 24.82 2.52 0.26
C VAL A 398 23.82 1.40 0.11
N LEU A 399 23.93 0.63 -0.97
CA LEU A 399 23.20 -0.63 -1.11
C LEU A 399 23.86 -1.72 -0.27
N VAL A 400 23.03 -2.54 0.39
CA VAL A 400 23.51 -3.68 1.17
C VAL A 400 22.79 -4.97 0.76
N THR A 401 23.48 -6.08 0.88
CA THR A 401 22.89 -7.42 0.87
C THR A 401 22.79 -7.94 2.28
N LEU A 402 21.75 -8.74 2.58
CA LEU A 402 21.49 -9.28 3.89
C LEU A 402 21.71 -10.80 3.90
N ALA A 403 22.43 -11.29 4.88
CA ALA A 403 22.54 -12.71 5.16
C ALA A 403 21.91 -13.02 6.53
N PRO A 404 21.27 -14.18 6.70
CA PRO A 404 20.84 -14.62 8.01
C PRO A 404 22.03 -14.64 8.97
N ALA A 405 21.81 -14.19 10.22
CA ALA A 405 22.83 -14.39 11.24
C ALA A 405 23.06 -15.88 11.51
N ALA A 406 24.26 -16.23 11.95
CA ALA A 406 24.53 -17.59 12.40
C ALA A 406 23.57 -17.91 13.57
N ALA A 407 22.80 -19.00 13.42
CA ALA A 407 21.79 -19.40 14.40
C ALA A 407 22.45 -19.68 15.76
N SER A 408 22.06 -18.91 16.78
CA SER A 408 22.35 -19.23 18.17
C SER A 408 21.04 -19.55 18.89
N PRO A 409 20.92 -20.64 19.62
CA PRO A 409 19.66 -21.02 20.28
C PRO A 409 19.18 -20.05 21.36
N ALA A 410 20.02 -19.12 21.78
CA ALA A 410 19.77 -18.29 22.97
C ALA A 410 19.38 -16.84 22.68
N THR A 411 19.54 -16.32 21.45
CA THR A 411 19.23 -14.92 21.16
C THR A 411 18.86 -14.76 19.66
N PRO A 412 17.76 -14.10 19.32
CA PRO A 412 17.50 -13.72 17.93
C PRO A 412 18.61 -12.77 17.46
N ALA A 413 19.50 -13.28 16.60
CA ALA A 413 20.58 -12.49 16.07
C ALA A 413 20.09 -11.66 14.87
N LEU A 414 20.52 -10.40 14.78
CA LEU A 414 20.22 -9.51 13.66
C LEU A 414 20.87 -10.04 12.37
N PRO A 415 20.25 -9.86 11.20
CA PRO A 415 20.87 -10.21 9.94
C PRO A 415 22.21 -9.48 9.76
N VAL A 416 23.11 -10.05 8.96
CA VAL A 416 24.42 -9.47 8.66
C VAL A 416 24.29 -8.67 7.36
N ALA A 417 24.61 -7.39 7.42
CA ALA A 417 24.60 -6.48 6.28
C ALA A 417 26.00 -6.38 5.65
N THR A 418 26.08 -6.70 4.36
CA THR A 418 27.28 -6.54 3.54
C THR A 418 27.11 -5.36 2.60
N PRO A 419 27.83 -4.23 2.81
CA PRO A 419 27.80 -3.10 1.89
C PRO A 419 28.33 -3.50 0.51
N THR A 420 27.61 -3.09 -0.54
CA THR A 420 28.04 -3.35 -1.91
C THR A 420 29.24 -2.47 -2.29
N ARG A 421 29.95 -2.84 -3.37
CA ARG A 421 31.07 -2.04 -3.87
C ARG A 421 30.56 -0.66 -4.32
N ARG A 422 31.36 0.36 -4.10
CA ARG A 422 31.04 1.71 -4.58
C ARG A 422 31.08 1.76 -6.10
N GLY A 423 30.03 2.33 -6.69
CA GLY A 423 29.91 2.50 -8.14
C GLY A 423 28.50 2.90 -8.54
N ALA A 424 28.32 4.12 -9.00
CA ALA A 424 27.00 4.66 -9.34
C ALA A 424 26.34 3.96 -10.55
N GLY A 425 27.14 3.30 -11.42
CA GLY A 425 26.69 2.70 -12.68
C GLY A 425 26.32 1.22 -12.64
N SER A 426 26.35 0.57 -11.47
CA SER A 426 26.14 -0.88 -11.39
C SER A 426 24.64 -1.23 -11.22
N ILE A 427 23.99 -1.59 -12.33
CA ILE A 427 22.60 -2.07 -12.34
C ILE A 427 22.48 -3.41 -11.59
N SER A 428 23.50 -4.27 -11.66
CA SER A 428 23.48 -5.56 -10.98
C SER A 428 23.46 -5.42 -9.45
N GLN A 429 24.00 -4.34 -8.91
CA GLN A 429 23.91 -4.06 -7.47
C GLN A 429 22.49 -3.69 -7.05
N LEU A 430 21.78 -2.86 -7.85
CA LEU A 430 20.38 -2.56 -7.62
C LEU A 430 19.50 -3.83 -7.63
N ALA A 431 19.80 -4.76 -8.56
CA ALA A 431 19.02 -5.98 -8.69
C ALA A 431 19.30 -7.02 -7.58
N ARG A 432 20.44 -6.93 -6.89
CA ARG A 432 20.86 -7.89 -5.87
C ARG A 432 20.76 -7.38 -4.44
N ALA A 433 20.59 -6.08 -4.27
CA ALA A 433 20.53 -5.48 -2.95
C ALA A 433 19.19 -5.78 -2.27
N ASP A 434 19.22 -5.94 -0.95
CA ASP A 434 18.08 -6.19 -0.10
C ASP A 434 17.61 -4.92 0.62
N ALA A 435 18.52 -3.95 0.85
CA ALA A 435 18.20 -2.72 1.56
C ALA A 435 19.12 -1.55 1.18
N TRP A 436 18.67 -0.35 1.56
CA TRP A 436 19.45 0.86 1.56
C TRP A 436 20.00 1.14 2.95
N TRP A 437 21.25 1.55 3.01
CA TRP A 437 21.88 2.12 4.20
C TRP A 437 22.12 3.62 3.99
N PRO A 438 21.23 4.51 4.45
CA PRO A 438 21.45 5.94 4.42
C PRO A 438 22.41 6.32 5.57
N ILE A 439 23.60 6.78 5.23
CA ILE A 439 24.61 7.22 6.18
C ILE A 439 24.50 8.74 6.33
N PRO A 440 24.25 9.24 7.54
CA PRO A 440 24.12 10.68 7.77
C PRO A 440 25.48 11.38 7.59
N PRO A 441 25.48 12.68 7.22
CA PRO A 441 26.68 13.42 6.83
C PRO A 441 27.70 13.68 7.96
N ASP A 442 27.31 13.48 9.20
CA ASP A 442 28.12 13.64 10.41
C ASP A 442 28.80 12.34 10.87
N ARG A 443 28.48 11.20 10.25
CA ARG A 443 29.10 9.90 10.53
C ARG A 443 29.99 9.45 9.38
N THR A 444 31.27 9.27 9.67
CA THR A 444 32.29 8.95 8.64
C THR A 444 32.95 7.59 8.80
N ALA A 445 32.80 6.94 9.95
CA ALA A 445 33.43 5.64 10.22
C ALA A 445 32.47 4.71 10.95
N PHE A 446 32.52 3.44 10.61
CA PHE A 446 31.74 2.34 11.19
C PHE A 446 32.65 1.12 11.30
N THR A 447 32.43 0.31 12.34
CA THR A 447 33.21 -0.92 12.61
C THR A 447 32.40 -2.17 12.32
N ALA A 448 33.09 -3.23 11.97
CA ALA A 448 32.47 -4.57 11.86
C ALA A 448 31.78 -4.95 13.16
N GLY A 449 30.58 -5.56 13.06
CA GLY A 449 29.74 -5.90 14.21
C GLY A 449 28.88 -4.76 14.73
N GLU A 450 29.02 -3.53 14.24
CA GLU A 450 28.19 -2.41 14.62
C GLU A 450 26.74 -2.59 14.09
N VAL A 451 25.74 -2.25 14.91
CA VAL A 451 24.33 -2.28 14.50
C VAL A 451 24.01 -1.01 13.70
N ILE A 452 23.49 -1.21 12.51
CA ILE A 452 23.10 -0.15 11.58
C ILE A 452 21.61 -0.23 11.25
N GLU A 453 21.03 0.93 10.94
CA GLU A 453 19.65 1.04 10.51
C GLU A 453 19.59 1.07 8.97
N LEU A 454 18.74 0.23 8.41
CA LEU A 454 18.55 0.06 6.97
C LEU A 454 17.12 0.42 6.58
N LEU A 455 16.95 0.94 5.39
CA LEU A 455 15.64 1.17 4.78
C LEU A 455 15.35 0.08 3.74
N ALA A 456 14.18 -0.52 3.80
CA ALA A 456 13.76 -1.51 2.80
C ALA A 456 13.81 -0.90 1.37
N ILE A 457 14.26 -1.68 0.40
CA ILE A 457 14.03 -1.35 -1.01
C ILE A 457 12.55 -1.59 -1.26
N PRO A 458 11.82 -0.62 -1.85
CA PRO A 458 10.40 -0.80 -2.11
C PRO A 458 10.20 -1.90 -3.15
N ASN A 459 9.94 -3.13 -2.70
CA ASN A 459 9.77 -4.31 -3.54
C ASN A 459 8.31 -4.67 -3.80
N ASP A 460 7.37 -4.13 -3.02
CA ASP A 460 5.95 -4.45 -3.18
C ASP A 460 5.08 -3.21 -3.27
N PRO A 461 4.07 -3.22 -4.16
CA PRO A 461 2.92 -2.37 -3.98
C PRO A 461 2.22 -2.82 -2.71
N CYS A 462 2.47 -2.12 -1.59
CA CYS A 462 1.74 -2.33 -0.34
C CYS A 462 0.26 -2.08 -0.53
#